data_e6728b58cbeda0923fdfaa741fdfea4f
#
_entry.id   e6728b58cbeda0923fdfaa741fdfea4f
#
_cell.length_a   1.000
_cell.length_b   1.000
_cell.length_c   1.000
_cell.angle_alpha   90.00
_cell.angle_beta   90.00
_cell.angle_gamma   90.00
#
_symmetry.space_group_name_H-M   'P 1'
#
loop_
_entity.id
_entity.type
_entity.pdbx_description
1 polymer ?
#
loop_
_entity_poly.entity_id
_entity_poly.type
_entity_poly.pdbx_seq_one_letter_code
_entity_poly.pdbx_strand_id
1 'polypeptide(L)'
;MKNFFPIAILSLLFLWSCASDSGGWFYNSDDRNRIIHTARQYLGIPYKRGGATPDGFDCSGYVMYVYSKNGVLLPRSVKAQYYVGKKIRRAEMKTGDLVFYNTLRKRYSHVGIYVGDNRFIHAPRTGKQVSYADMDKPYWKKRYAGAVTFMRGNKL
;
A
#
# COMPACT_ATOMS: atom_id res chain seq x y z
N MET A 1 -65.80 -38.79 8.23
CA MET A 1 -64.72 -38.28 9.15
C MET A 1 -63.52 -37.99 8.27
N LYS A 2 -63.27 -36.67 8.05
CA LYS A 2 -62.16 -36.18 7.16
C LYS A 2 -61.09 -35.60 8.05
N ASN A 3 -59.94 -36.27 8.14
CA ASN A 3 -58.80 -35.79 8.91
C ASN A 3 -58.01 -34.78 8.08
N PHE A 4 -58.03 -33.51 8.47
CA PHE A 4 -57.16 -32.49 7.97
C PHE A 4 -55.84 -32.53 8.75
N PHE A 5 -54.73 -32.83 8.05
CA PHE A 5 -53.39 -32.60 8.60
C PHE A 5 -52.97 -31.17 8.23
N PRO A 6 -52.53 -30.36 9.18
CA PRO A 6 -51.95 -29.08 8.86
C PRO A 6 -50.50 -29.27 8.40
N ILE A 7 -50.22 -28.76 7.21
CA ILE A 7 -48.85 -28.65 6.64
C ILE A 7 -48.14 -27.54 7.41
N ALA A 8 -47.18 -27.90 8.24
CA ALA A 8 -46.29 -26.94 8.90
C ALA A 8 -45.30 -26.44 7.85
N ILE A 9 -45.47 -25.18 7.42
CA ILE A 9 -44.52 -24.48 6.59
C ILE A 9 -43.36 -24.04 7.46
N LEU A 10 -42.25 -24.79 7.40
CA LEU A 10 -40.99 -24.42 8.06
C LEU A 10 -40.31 -23.34 7.22
N SER A 11 -40.55 -22.07 7.57
CA SER A 11 -39.88 -20.93 6.96
C SER A 11 -38.43 -20.89 7.43
N LEU A 12 -37.54 -21.38 6.57
CA LEU A 12 -36.08 -21.19 6.70
C LEU A 12 -35.75 -19.72 6.52
N LEU A 13 -35.63 -19.00 7.63
CA LEU A 13 -35.03 -17.67 7.67
C LEU A 13 -33.53 -17.81 7.38
N PHE A 14 -33.16 -17.63 6.12
CA PHE A 14 -31.76 -17.37 5.78
C PHE A 14 -31.36 -16.03 6.42
N LEU A 15 -30.75 -16.11 7.58
CA LEU A 15 -30.02 -14.98 8.14
C LEU A 15 -28.79 -14.77 7.27
N TRP A 16 -28.91 -13.88 6.30
CA TRP A 16 -27.78 -13.32 5.60
C TRP A 16 -27.02 -12.47 6.60
N SER A 17 -26.06 -13.09 7.28
CA SER A 17 -25.08 -12.39 8.07
C SER A 17 -24.25 -11.54 7.12
N CYS A 18 -24.64 -10.29 6.89
CA CYS A 18 -23.75 -9.25 6.42
C CYS A 18 -22.68 -9.08 7.50
N ALA A 19 -21.62 -9.88 7.44
CA ALA A 19 -20.39 -9.54 8.08
C ALA A 19 -19.90 -8.27 7.40
N SER A 20 -20.23 -7.12 7.95
CA SER A 20 -19.56 -5.86 7.66
C SER A 20 -18.12 -6.04 8.15
N ASP A 21 -17.27 -6.54 7.27
CA ASP A 21 -15.83 -6.46 7.46
C ASP A 21 -15.51 -4.97 7.50
N SER A 22 -15.42 -4.44 8.70
CA SER A 22 -14.92 -3.10 8.96
C SER A 22 -13.47 -3.12 8.51
N GLY A 23 -13.28 -2.83 7.22
CA GLY A 23 -12.03 -2.89 6.49
C GLY A 23 -10.95 -2.09 7.17
N GLY A 24 -10.25 -2.74 8.09
CA GLY A 24 -8.99 -2.24 8.59
C GLY A 24 -8.00 -2.17 7.42
N TRP A 25 -7.16 -1.17 7.42
CA TRP A 25 -6.11 -0.79 6.48
C TRP A 25 -5.09 -1.89 6.11
N PHE A 26 -5.34 -3.17 6.40
CA PHE A 26 -4.36 -4.26 6.33
C PHE A 26 -4.82 -5.36 5.37
N TYR A 27 -3.94 -5.71 4.44
CA TYR A 27 -4.13 -6.69 3.37
C TYR A 27 -3.30 -7.95 3.58
N ASN A 28 -3.67 -9.06 2.93
CA ASN A 28 -2.98 -10.34 3.03
C ASN A 28 -1.75 -10.43 2.10
N SER A 29 -1.06 -11.56 2.08
CA SER A 29 0.17 -11.76 1.30
C SER A 29 -0.01 -11.66 -0.22
N ASP A 30 -1.18 -12.04 -0.75
CA ASP A 30 -1.45 -12.00 -2.20
C ASP A 30 -1.56 -10.58 -2.72
N ASP A 31 -1.92 -9.65 -1.84
CA ASP A 31 -2.02 -8.23 -2.15
C ASP A 31 -0.65 -7.59 -2.41
N ARG A 32 0.44 -8.15 -1.85
CA ARG A 32 1.81 -7.69 -2.07
C ARG A 32 2.21 -7.79 -3.54
N ASN A 33 1.94 -8.94 -4.16
CA ASN A 33 2.24 -9.16 -5.58
C ASN A 33 1.44 -8.22 -6.47
N ARG A 34 0.17 -7.98 -6.15
CA ARG A 34 -0.67 -7.03 -6.89
C ARG A 34 -0.15 -5.60 -6.77
N ILE A 35 0.27 -5.15 -5.58
CA ILE A 35 0.88 -3.83 -5.39
C ILE A 35 2.15 -3.69 -6.24
N ILE A 36 3.03 -4.68 -6.23
CA ILE A 36 4.27 -4.65 -7.03
C ILE A 36 3.96 -4.66 -8.53
N HIS A 37 3.01 -5.48 -8.96
CA HIS A 37 2.56 -5.49 -10.36
C HIS A 37 2.06 -4.10 -10.78
N THR A 38 1.15 -3.53 -10.00
CA THR A 38 0.62 -2.18 -10.24
C THR A 38 1.73 -1.13 -10.22
N ALA A 39 2.65 -1.17 -9.26
CA ALA A 39 3.76 -0.23 -9.17
C ALA A 39 4.62 -0.23 -10.44
N ARG A 40 4.90 -1.40 -11.00
CA ARG A 40 5.71 -1.57 -12.22
C ARG A 40 5.05 -1.02 -13.47
N GLN A 41 3.72 -1.02 -13.56
CA GLN A 41 2.98 -0.47 -14.70
C GLN A 41 3.21 1.03 -14.91
N TYR A 42 3.62 1.75 -13.87
CA TYR A 42 3.84 3.20 -13.91
C TYR A 42 5.31 3.59 -13.94
N LEU A 43 6.23 2.64 -14.20
CA LEU A 43 7.62 2.95 -14.48
C LEU A 43 7.71 3.86 -15.71
N GLY A 44 8.60 4.85 -15.67
CA GLY A 44 8.77 5.80 -16.76
C GLY A 44 7.82 7.00 -16.72
N ILE A 45 6.78 7.00 -15.91
CA ILE A 45 5.89 8.17 -15.77
C ILE A 45 6.68 9.35 -15.17
N PRO A 46 6.59 10.57 -15.76
CA PRO A 46 7.33 11.73 -15.30
C PRO A 46 7.00 12.13 -13.87
N TYR A 47 8.00 12.65 -13.15
CA TYR A 47 7.74 13.32 -11.88
C TYR A 47 6.99 14.63 -12.12
N LYS A 48 5.91 14.84 -11.37
CA LYS A 48 5.13 16.08 -11.36
C LYS A 48 4.87 16.48 -9.91
N ARG A 49 5.34 17.67 -9.52
CA ARG A 49 5.10 18.16 -8.15
C ARG A 49 3.60 18.26 -7.87
N GLY A 50 3.15 17.66 -6.77
CA GLY A 50 1.74 17.57 -6.43
C GLY A 50 0.94 16.55 -7.26
N GLY A 51 1.59 15.84 -8.21
CA GLY A 51 0.94 14.87 -9.06
C GLY A 51 0.57 13.58 -8.34
N ALA A 52 -0.60 13.03 -8.71
CA ALA A 52 -1.13 11.79 -8.13
C ALA A 52 -1.92 10.98 -9.17
N THR A 53 -1.65 11.19 -10.47
CA THR A 53 -2.27 10.49 -11.60
C THR A 53 -1.22 10.06 -12.61
N PRO A 54 -1.55 9.19 -13.58
CA PRO A 54 -0.62 8.79 -14.65
C PRO A 54 -0.08 9.94 -15.53
N ASP A 55 -0.65 11.15 -15.44
CA ASP A 55 -0.09 12.35 -16.10
C ASP A 55 1.19 12.86 -15.41
N GLY A 56 1.53 12.30 -14.26
CA GLY A 56 2.72 12.60 -13.49
C GLY A 56 2.50 12.42 -11.99
N PHE A 57 3.52 11.97 -11.31
CA PHE A 57 3.50 11.67 -9.89
C PHE A 57 4.57 12.44 -9.10
N ASP A 58 4.22 12.90 -7.89
CA ASP A 58 5.23 13.06 -6.85
C ASP A 58 5.37 11.76 -6.03
N CYS A 59 6.33 11.72 -5.10
CA CYS A 59 6.65 10.48 -4.40
C CYS A 59 5.47 9.89 -3.61
N SER A 60 4.75 10.69 -2.85
CA SER A 60 3.59 10.23 -2.06
C SER A 60 2.34 10.03 -2.91
N GLY A 61 2.17 10.80 -3.98
CA GLY A 61 1.09 10.64 -4.94
C GLY A 61 1.20 9.33 -5.72
N TYR A 62 2.41 8.95 -6.11
CA TYR A 62 2.68 7.65 -6.73
C TYR A 62 2.29 6.49 -5.80
N VAL A 63 2.78 6.52 -4.57
CA VAL A 63 2.46 5.49 -3.57
C VAL A 63 0.96 5.43 -3.30
N MET A 64 0.33 6.58 -3.06
CA MET A 64 -1.11 6.68 -2.83
C MET A 64 -1.91 6.09 -4.02
N TYR A 65 -1.53 6.41 -5.24
CA TYR A 65 -2.19 5.92 -6.44
C TYR A 65 -2.07 4.40 -6.60
N VAL A 66 -0.85 3.85 -6.45
CA VAL A 66 -0.61 2.40 -6.54
C VAL A 66 -1.43 1.64 -5.50
N TYR A 67 -1.46 2.13 -4.27
CA TYR A 67 -2.22 1.49 -3.20
C TYR A 67 -3.73 1.61 -3.43
N SER A 68 -4.23 2.75 -3.91
CA SER A 68 -5.67 2.95 -4.21
C SER A 68 -6.18 2.00 -5.29
N LYS A 69 -5.35 1.70 -6.31
CA LYS A 69 -5.67 0.69 -7.34
C LYS A 69 -5.81 -0.74 -6.77
N ASN A 70 -5.28 -0.95 -5.59
CA ASN A 70 -5.38 -2.21 -4.86
C ASN A 70 -6.35 -2.12 -3.67
N GLY A 71 -7.21 -1.09 -3.62
CA GLY A 71 -8.26 -0.93 -2.62
C GLY A 71 -7.79 -0.32 -1.28
N VAL A 72 -6.53 0.15 -1.19
CA VAL A 72 -5.97 0.76 0.03
C VAL A 72 -5.90 2.28 -0.12
N LEU A 73 -6.62 3.00 0.72
CA LEU A 73 -6.58 4.47 0.72
C LEU A 73 -5.49 4.97 1.66
N LEU A 74 -4.46 5.61 1.10
CA LEU A 74 -3.38 6.21 1.86
C LEU A 74 -3.51 7.74 1.91
N PRO A 75 -3.03 8.38 2.99
CA PRO A 75 -2.97 9.83 3.07
C PRO A 75 -2.09 10.44 1.96
N ARG A 76 -2.38 11.70 1.60
CA ARG A 76 -1.67 12.38 0.51
C ARG A 76 -0.19 12.67 0.83
N SER A 77 0.16 12.97 2.07
CA SER A 77 1.51 13.39 2.41
C SER A 77 2.39 12.24 2.89
N VAL A 78 3.70 12.32 2.56
CA VAL A 78 4.73 11.35 3.01
C VAL A 78 4.69 11.17 4.52
N LYS A 79 4.63 12.27 5.26
CA LYS A 79 4.64 12.24 6.72
C LYS A 79 3.42 11.53 7.28
N ALA A 80 2.23 11.79 6.74
CA ALA A 80 1.00 11.12 7.17
C ALA A 80 1.04 9.62 6.82
N GLN A 81 1.51 9.24 5.63
CA GLN A 81 1.70 7.83 5.26
C GLN A 81 2.62 7.10 6.25
N TYR A 82 3.71 7.74 6.69
CA TYR A 82 4.58 7.16 7.69
C TYR A 82 3.85 6.93 9.03
N TYR A 83 3.10 7.92 9.52
CA TYR A 83 2.49 7.83 10.84
C TYR A 83 1.32 6.84 10.93
N VAL A 84 0.53 6.69 9.88
CA VAL A 84 -0.61 5.75 9.88
C VAL A 84 -0.21 4.30 9.62
N GLY A 85 0.94 4.03 8.98
CA GLY A 85 1.43 2.68 8.75
C GLY A 85 2.01 2.02 10.01
N LYS A 86 1.91 0.69 10.10
CA LYS A 86 2.59 -0.10 11.14
C LYS A 86 4.09 -0.07 10.91
N LYS A 87 4.87 0.41 11.89
CA LYS A 87 6.33 0.46 11.83
C LYS A 87 6.91 -0.95 11.81
N ILE A 88 7.90 -1.15 10.94
CA ILE A 88 8.64 -2.40 10.84
C ILE A 88 10.15 -2.13 10.80
N ARG A 89 10.94 -3.09 11.26
CA ARG A 89 12.40 -3.02 11.14
C ARG A 89 12.82 -3.25 9.70
N ARG A 90 13.99 -2.72 9.29
CA ARG A 90 14.53 -2.91 7.94
C ARG A 90 14.64 -4.39 7.57
N ALA A 91 15.07 -5.25 8.49
CA ALA A 91 15.20 -6.68 8.28
C ALA A 91 13.87 -7.43 8.11
N GLU A 92 12.76 -6.81 8.48
CA GLU A 92 11.39 -7.39 8.38
C GLU A 92 10.65 -6.95 7.12
N MET A 93 11.26 -6.06 6.33
CA MET A 93 10.62 -5.56 5.11
C MET A 93 10.32 -6.68 4.12
N LYS A 94 9.12 -6.61 3.56
CA LYS A 94 8.66 -7.48 2.48
C LYS A 94 8.22 -6.63 1.29
N THR A 95 8.21 -7.21 0.10
CA THR A 95 7.72 -6.52 -1.12
C THR A 95 6.36 -5.87 -0.86
N GLY A 96 6.17 -4.66 -1.37
CA GLY A 96 4.97 -3.88 -1.13
C GLY A 96 5.02 -3.00 0.13
N ASP A 97 5.97 -3.17 1.05
CA ASP A 97 6.12 -2.24 2.18
C ASP A 97 6.64 -0.88 1.72
N LEU A 98 6.41 0.16 2.51
CA LEU A 98 6.89 1.50 2.20
C LEU A 98 8.20 1.81 2.92
N VAL A 99 9.13 2.41 2.18
CA VAL A 99 10.43 2.88 2.70
C VAL A 99 10.49 4.40 2.66
N PHE A 100 11.00 4.99 3.73
CA PHE A 100 11.00 6.43 3.95
C PHE A 100 12.41 6.98 4.09
N TYR A 101 12.60 8.22 3.59
CA TYR A 101 13.90 8.88 3.55
C TYR A 101 13.79 10.36 3.93
N ASN A 102 14.91 10.89 4.45
CA ASN A 102 15.10 12.31 4.78
C ASN A 102 15.90 13.00 3.66
N THR A 103 15.25 13.37 2.55
CA THR A 103 15.92 13.93 1.36
C THR A 103 16.05 15.44 1.34
N LEU A 104 15.17 16.16 2.05
CA LEU A 104 15.05 17.62 2.04
C LEU A 104 15.45 18.26 3.39
N ARG A 105 16.37 17.67 4.14
CA ARG A 105 16.69 18.05 5.54
C ARG A 105 15.47 18.06 6.47
N LYS A 106 14.37 17.42 6.05
CA LYS A 106 13.13 17.22 6.80
C LYS A 106 12.90 15.73 7.01
N ARG A 107 12.38 15.37 8.19
CA ARG A 107 12.01 13.98 8.48
C ARG A 107 10.86 13.55 7.60
N TYR A 108 10.97 12.32 7.07
CA TYR A 108 9.98 11.70 6.21
C TYR A 108 9.57 12.59 5.03
N SER A 109 10.57 13.03 4.26
CA SER A 109 10.36 13.91 3.10
C SER A 109 10.30 13.16 1.77
N HIS A 110 10.55 11.86 1.75
CA HIS A 110 10.48 11.01 0.56
C HIS A 110 10.01 9.60 0.91
N VAL A 111 9.32 8.96 -0.04
CA VAL A 111 8.77 7.60 0.12
C VAL A 111 8.88 6.83 -1.19
N GLY A 112 9.02 5.50 -1.07
CA GLY A 112 8.93 4.56 -2.18
C GLY A 112 8.37 3.21 -1.74
N ILE A 113 8.08 2.35 -2.70
CA ILE A 113 7.55 1.00 -2.50
C ILE A 113 8.71 0.01 -2.58
N TYR A 114 8.96 -0.73 -1.52
CA TYR A 114 9.98 -1.77 -1.48
C TYR A 114 9.62 -2.95 -2.40
N VAL A 115 10.57 -3.40 -3.21
CA VAL A 115 10.35 -4.45 -4.21
C VAL A 115 11.21 -5.69 -4.00
N GLY A 116 11.90 -5.79 -2.86
CA GLY A 116 12.87 -6.85 -2.59
C GLY A 116 14.30 -6.45 -2.97
N ASP A 117 15.28 -7.28 -2.60
CA ASP A 117 16.70 -7.15 -2.98
C ASP A 117 17.29 -5.76 -2.71
N ASN A 118 16.95 -5.15 -1.57
CA ASN A 118 17.33 -3.80 -1.21
C ASN A 118 16.98 -2.73 -2.28
N ARG A 119 15.94 -2.95 -3.09
CA ARG A 119 15.46 -2.01 -4.10
C ARG A 119 14.06 -1.50 -3.79
N PHE A 120 13.75 -0.32 -4.29
CA PHE A 120 12.42 0.27 -4.22
C PHE A 120 12.08 1.03 -5.49
N ILE A 121 10.79 1.21 -5.78
CA ILE A 121 10.29 2.06 -6.87
C ILE A 121 9.78 3.36 -6.26
N HIS A 122 10.08 4.48 -6.90
CA HIS A 122 9.65 5.80 -6.46
C HIS A 122 9.53 6.81 -7.60
N ALA A 123 8.83 7.90 -7.37
CA ALA A 123 8.87 9.11 -8.19
C ALA A 123 9.90 10.08 -7.58
N PRO A 124 11.10 10.25 -8.17
CA PRO A 124 12.24 10.85 -7.46
C PRO A 124 12.17 12.37 -7.30
N ARG A 125 12.09 13.13 -8.41
CA ARG A 125 12.11 14.60 -8.42
C ARG A 125 11.88 15.14 -9.83
N THR A 126 11.67 16.44 -9.95
CA THR A 126 11.56 17.15 -11.24
C THR A 126 12.67 16.77 -12.22
N GLY A 127 12.33 16.56 -13.46
CA GLY A 127 13.24 16.14 -14.54
C GLY A 127 13.61 14.65 -14.52
N LYS A 128 12.99 13.87 -13.64
CA LYS A 128 13.13 12.41 -13.56
C LYS A 128 11.77 11.76 -13.69
N GLN A 129 11.77 10.44 -13.77
CA GLN A 129 10.59 9.61 -13.92
C GLN A 129 10.54 8.53 -12.85
N VAL A 130 9.39 7.91 -12.64
CA VAL A 130 9.23 6.74 -11.77
C VAL A 130 10.24 5.68 -12.18
N SER A 131 11.05 5.25 -11.24
CA SER A 131 12.18 4.34 -11.48
C SER A 131 12.56 3.55 -10.24
N TYR A 132 13.39 2.54 -10.45
CA TYR A 132 14.01 1.81 -9.35
C TYR A 132 15.16 2.62 -8.73
N ALA A 133 15.34 2.41 -7.43
CA ALA A 133 16.52 2.86 -6.70
C ALA A 133 17.02 1.76 -5.78
N ASP A 134 18.32 1.77 -5.50
CA ASP A 134 19.00 0.82 -4.64
C ASP A 134 19.23 1.46 -3.26
N MET A 135 18.73 0.81 -2.22
CA MET A 135 18.80 1.28 -0.83
C MET A 135 20.22 1.28 -0.28
N ASP A 136 21.14 0.50 -0.86
CA ASP A 136 22.52 0.39 -0.41
C ASP A 136 23.43 1.44 -1.04
N LYS A 137 22.96 2.17 -2.06
CA LYS A 137 23.67 3.34 -2.57
C LYS A 137 23.89 4.36 -1.45
N PRO A 138 25.10 4.97 -1.34
CA PRO A 138 25.44 5.88 -0.25
C PRO A 138 24.41 7.00 -0.01
N TYR A 139 23.83 7.52 -1.08
CA TYR A 139 22.78 8.55 -1.01
C TYR A 139 21.57 8.08 -0.21
N TRP A 140 21.02 6.90 -0.51
CA TRP A 140 19.83 6.32 0.12
C TRP A 140 20.14 5.75 1.49
N LYS A 141 21.24 5.02 1.64
CA LYS A 141 21.69 4.43 2.90
C LYS A 141 21.79 5.48 4.01
N LYS A 142 22.43 6.61 3.73
CA LYS A 142 22.60 7.73 4.69
C LYS A 142 21.28 8.40 5.06
N ARG A 143 20.27 8.35 4.20
CA ARG A 143 18.99 9.06 4.35
C ARG A 143 17.83 8.19 4.79
N TYR A 144 18.05 6.90 4.95
CA TYR A 144 17.01 5.99 5.41
C TYR A 144 16.43 6.45 6.74
N ALA A 145 15.09 6.51 6.82
CA ALA A 145 14.37 7.05 7.97
C ALA A 145 13.41 6.04 8.62
N GLY A 146 13.16 4.91 7.95
CA GLY A 146 12.30 3.86 8.47
C GLY A 146 11.47 3.18 7.39
N ALA A 147 10.71 2.19 7.80
CA ALA A 147 9.77 1.48 6.97
C ALA A 147 8.44 1.27 7.69
N VAL A 148 7.36 1.16 6.91
CA VAL A 148 6.05 0.78 7.42
C VAL A 148 5.39 -0.25 6.52
N THR A 149 4.50 -1.05 7.11
CA THR A 149 3.63 -1.96 6.36
C THR A 149 2.17 -1.58 6.55
N PHE A 150 1.38 -1.80 5.50
CA PHE A 150 -0.08 -1.74 5.49
C PHE A 150 -0.68 -3.15 5.33
N MET A 151 0.16 -4.18 5.36
CA MET A 151 -0.26 -5.57 5.22
C MET A 151 -0.52 -6.22 6.57
N ARG A 152 -1.58 -7.03 6.66
CA ARG A 152 -1.78 -7.91 7.82
C ARG A 152 -0.63 -8.92 7.87
N GLY A 153 -0.02 -9.09 9.04
CA GLY A 153 0.79 -10.27 9.28
C GLY A 153 -0.12 -11.49 9.23
N ASN A 154 0.33 -12.59 8.64
CA ASN A 154 -0.36 -13.86 8.84
C ASN A 154 -0.46 -14.08 10.35
N LYS A 155 -1.68 -14.20 10.87
CA LYS A 155 -1.85 -14.82 12.19
C LYS A 155 -1.45 -16.28 12.00
N LEU A 156 -0.35 -16.68 12.63
CA LEU A 156 -0.02 -18.08 12.85
C LEU A 156 -1.11 -18.70 13.73
#